data_307fc9307b91123e80f7a5c01562794b
#
_entry.id   307fc9307b91123e80f7a5c01562794b
#
_cell.length_a   1.000
_cell.length_b   1.000
_cell.length_c   1.000
_cell.angle_alpha   90.00
_cell.angle_beta   90.00
_cell.angle_gamma   90.00
#
_symmetry.space_group_name_H-M   'P 1'
#
loop_
_entity.id
_entity.type
_entity.pdbx_description
1 polymer ?
#
loop_
_entity_poly.entity_id
_entity_poly.type
_entity_poly.pdbx_seq_one_letter_code
_entity_poly.pdbx_strand_id
1 'polypeptide(L)'
;MRMENEKRRCGTVGPPEKEKKMPNYELLKQAPFSLGDASVAWVRETLEGMSEDEKIGQLFHLVTYTSDEDALRALCETYKPGGMMARMLPLEEACRVSNALQKYSKIPMLISANFEAGGDGMVAEGTNVGPNMMIAATGDPENARRQ
;
A
#
# COMPACT_ATOMS: atom_id res chain seq x y z
N MET A 1 -41.11 -38.56 -38.85
CA MET A 1 -40.14 -38.90 -37.85
C MET A 1 -39.50 -37.61 -37.36
N ARG A 2 -40.08 -37.04 -36.28
CA ARG A 2 -39.59 -35.76 -35.68
C ARG A 2 -38.61 -36.10 -34.59
N MET A 3 -37.38 -35.64 -34.69
CA MET A 3 -36.40 -35.73 -33.63
C MET A 3 -36.52 -34.49 -32.75
N GLU A 4 -37.04 -34.67 -31.55
CA GLU A 4 -37.06 -33.63 -30.51
C GLU A 4 -35.65 -33.45 -29.93
N ASN A 5 -35.19 -32.21 -30.04
CA ASN A 5 -33.86 -31.77 -29.58
C ASN A 5 -33.96 -31.33 -28.12
N GLU A 6 -33.70 -32.24 -27.21
CA GLU A 6 -33.68 -32.02 -25.77
C GLU A 6 -32.43 -31.14 -25.40
N LYS A 7 -32.65 -29.86 -25.27
CA LYS A 7 -31.63 -28.91 -24.73
C LYS A 7 -31.44 -29.20 -23.26
N ARG A 8 -30.41 -30.00 -22.94
CA ARG A 8 -29.88 -30.11 -21.56
C ARG A 8 -29.43 -28.74 -21.08
N ARG A 9 -30.19 -28.12 -20.18
CA ARG A 9 -29.78 -26.95 -19.43
C ARG A 9 -28.64 -27.35 -18.49
N CYS A 10 -27.42 -26.98 -18.80
CA CYS A 10 -26.31 -27.04 -17.87
C CYS A 10 -26.60 -26.02 -16.75
N GLY A 11 -27.00 -26.51 -15.57
CA GLY A 11 -27.17 -25.70 -14.40
C GLY A 11 -25.78 -25.20 -13.96
N THR A 12 -25.55 -23.92 -14.08
CA THR A 12 -24.39 -23.27 -13.46
C THR A 12 -24.56 -23.32 -11.95
N VAL A 13 -23.94 -24.32 -11.32
CA VAL A 13 -23.74 -24.31 -9.87
C VAL A 13 -22.73 -23.19 -9.59
N GLY A 14 -23.20 -22.08 -9.07
CA GLY A 14 -22.34 -21.03 -8.58
C GLY A 14 -21.35 -21.58 -7.54
N PRO A 15 -20.15 -21.00 -7.42
CA PRO A 15 -19.22 -21.43 -6.39
C PRO A 15 -19.91 -21.37 -5.02
N PRO A 16 -19.65 -22.35 -4.12
CA PRO A 16 -20.27 -22.37 -2.80
C PRO A 16 -19.97 -21.05 -2.09
N GLU A 17 -20.99 -20.40 -1.54
CA GLU A 17 -20.85 -19.24 -0.66
C GLU A 17 -19.90 -19.65 0.48
N LYS A 18 -18.66 -19.18 0.41
CA LYS A 18 -17.73 -19.32 1.53
C LYS A 18 -18.30 -18.48 2.68
N GLU A 19 -18.65 -19.11 3.79
CA GLU A 19 -18.94 -18.40 5.03
C GLU A 19 -17.87 -17.32 5.24
N LYS A 20 -18.28 -16.05 5.27
CA LYS A 20 -17.40 -14.92 5.58
C LYS A 20 -16.98 -15.06 7.03
N LYS A 21 -15.86 -15.74 7.27
CA LYS A 21 -15.28 -15.87 8.60
C LYS A 21 -14.88 -14.47 9.06
N MET A 22 -15.54 -13.96 10.10
CA MET A 22 -15.23 -12.64 10.66
C MET A 22 -13.78 -12.61 11.13
N PRO A 23 -13.03 -11.52 10.83
CA PRO A 23 -11.66 -11.38 11.30
C PRO A 23 -11.58 -11.43 12.82
N ASN A 24 -10.59 -12.14 13.35
CA ASN A 24 -10.33 -12.14 14.78
C ASN A 24 -9.44 -10.95 15.15
N TYR A 25 -10.06 -9.82 15.46
CA TYR A 25 -9.36 -8.58 15.80
C TYR A 25 -8.54 -8.66 17.11
N GLU A 26 -8.82 -9.60 18.01
CA GLU A 26 -8.04 -9.79 19.24
C GLU A 26 -6.58 -10.19 18.95
N LEU A 27 -6.32 -10.80 17.80
CA LEU A 27 -4.94 -11.11 17.37
C LEU A 27 -4.09 -9.85 17.18
N LEU A 28 -4.69 -8.71 16.90
CA LEU A 28 -3.98 -7.44 16.74
C LEU A 28 -3.40 -6.91 18.07
N LYS A 29 -3.90 -7.38 19.21
CA LYS A 29 -3.37 -7.04 20.54
C LYS A 29 -2.10 -7.82 20.88
N GLN A 30 -1.81 -8.88 20.13
CA GLN A 30 -0.64 -9.71 20.33
C GLN A 30 0.54 -9.26 19.43
N ALA A 31 1.75 -9.72 19.78
CA ALA A 31 2.90 -9.52 18.90
C ALA A 31 2.65 -10.12 17.49
N PRO A 32 3.14 -9.49 16.41
CA PRO A 32 4.02 -8.32 16.37
C PRO A 32 3.32 -6.95 16.47
N PHE A 33 1.97 -6.90 16.42
CA PHE A 33 1.23 -5.64 16.32
C PHE A 33 1.09 -4.92 17.68
N SER A 34 0.76 -5.66 18.74
CA SER A 34 0.63 -5.15 20.13
C SER A 34 -0.24 -3.87 20.23
N LEU A 35 -1.37 -3.83 19.51
CA LEU A 35 -2.25 -2.67 19.47
C LEU A 35 -3.11 -2.56 20.74
N GLY A 36 -3.31 -1.33 21.19
CA GLY A 36 -4.30 -1.03 22.26
C GLY A 36 -5.73 -1.06 21.73
N ASP A 37 -6.71 -1.07 22.67
CA ASP A 37 -8.14 -1.19 22.34
C ASP A 37 -8.65 -0.14 21.36
N ALA A 38 -8.24 1.12 21.51
CA ALA A 38 -8.62 2.20 20.59
C ALA A 38 -8.13 1.97 19.17
N SER A 39 -6.90 1.48 19.01
CA SER A 39 -6.35 1.17 17.69
C SER A 39 -7.04 -0.03 17.05
N VAL A 40 -7.36 -1.05 17.83
CA VAL A 40 -8.13 -2.22 17.36
C VAL A 40 -9.54 -1.82 16.94
N ALA A 41 -10.20 -0.94 17.70
CA ALA A 41 -11.51 -0.40 17.35
C ALA A 41 -11.44 0.37 16.01
N TRP A 42 -10.43 1.24 15.84
CA TRP A 42 -10.23 1.99 14.60
C TRP A 42 -10.01 1.06 13.39
N VAL A 43 -9.20 0.01 13.53
CA VAL A 43 -8.97 -0.98 12.45
C VAL A 43 -10.28 -1.66 12.07
N ARG A 44 -11.07 -2.09 13.07
CA ARG A 44 -12.35 -2.75 12.83
C ARG A 44 -13.31 -1.83 12.09
N GLU A 45 -13.57 -0.65 12.62
CA GLU A 45 -14.51 0.33 12.06
C GLU A 45 -14.10 0.71 10.63
N THR A 46 -12.80 0.93 10.40
CA THR A 46 -12.26 1.24 9.08
C THR A 46 -12.52 0.09 8.10
N LEU A 47 -12.15 -1.14 8.45
CA LEU A 47 -12.30 -2.31 7.57
C LEU A 47 -13.77 -2.64 7.28
N GLU A 48 -14.65 -2.52 8.28
CA GLU A 48 -16.08 -2.78 8.14
C GLU A 48 -16.76 -1.68 7.30
N GLY A 49 -16.28 -0.44 7.38
CA GLY A 49 -16.77 0.71 6.60
C GLY A 49 -16.27 0.80 5.16
N MET A 50 -15.34 -0.08 4.75
CA MET A 50 -14.80 -0.09 3.39
C MET A 50 -15.67 -0.88 2.42
N SER A 51 -15.83 -0.35 1.20
CA SER A 51 -16.35 -1.12 0.07
C SER A 51 -15.37 -2.22 -0.38
N GLU A 52 -15.83 -3.16 -1.20
CA GLU A 52 -14.94 -4.19 -1.77
C GLU A 52 -13.84 -3.56 -2.65
N ASP A 53 -14.17 -2.54 -3.44
CA ASP A 53 -13.19 -1.81 -4.27
C ASP A 53 -12.14 -1.09 -3.41
N GLU A 54 -12.55 -0.48 -2.30
CA GLU A 54 -11.62 0.13 -1.35
C GLU A 54 -10.69 -0.93 -0.72
N LYS A 55 -11.21 -2.09 -0.33
CA LYS A 55 -10.40 -3.19 0.20
C LYS A 55 -9.39 -3.71 -0.82
N ILE A 56 -9.83 -3.86 -2.07
CA ILE A 56 -8.95 -4.26 -3.17
C ILE A 56 -7.86 -3.20 -3.39
N GLY A 57 -8.23 -1.91 -3.44
CA GLY A 57 -7.30 -0.80 -3.59
C GLY A 57 -6.20 -0.79 -2.52
N GLN A 58 -6.56 -1.08 -1.25
CA GLN A 58 -5.60 -1.13 -0.15
C GLN A 58 -4.53 -2.21 -0.28
N LEU A 59 -4.72 -3.21 -1.15
CA LEU A 59 -3.71 -4.23 -1.43
C LEU A 59 -2.62 -3.76 -2.40
N PHE A 60 -2.81 -2.62 -3.05
CA PHE A 60 -1.86 -2.09 -4.02
C PHE A 60 -0.95 -1.03 -3.39
N HIS A 61 0.33 -1.14 -3.71
CA HIS A 61 1.36 -0.14 -3.48
C HIS A 61 1.86 0.34 -4.83
N LEU A 62 1.41 1.54 -5.24
CA LEU A 62 1.66 2.07 -6.57
C LEU A 62 2.96 2.88 -6.61
N VAL A 63 3.41 3.23 -7.80
CA VAL A 63 4.54 4.15 -8.02
C VAL A 63 4.02 5.39 -8.72
N THR A 64 4.36 6.58 -8.21
CA THR A 64 4.07 7.84 -8.90
C THR A 64 5.32 8.45 -9.51
N TYR A 65 5.16 9.07 -10.68
CA TYR A 65 6.19 9.83 -11.39
C TYR A 65 5.77 11.27 -11.62
N THR A 66 4.64 11.67 -11.05
CA THR A 66 4.08 13.02 -11.17
C THR A 66 4.09 13.74 -9.84
N SER A 67 4.25 15.06 -9.89
CA SER A 67 4.03 15.99 -8.77
C SER A 67 2.81 16.89 -9.00
N ASP A 68 2.07 16.66 -10.07
CA ASP A 68 0.82 17.37 -10.36
C ASP A 68 -0.27 16.95 -9.37
N GLU A 69 -0.83 17.93 -8.64
CA GLU A 69 -1.77 17.66 -7.54
C GLU A 69 -3.09 17.07 -8.04
N ASP A 70 -3.58 17.49 -9.22
CA ASP A 70 -4.82 16.96 -9.79
C ASP A 70 -4.65 15.52 -10.25
N ALA A 71 -3.50 15.18 -10.83
CA ALA A 71 -3.17 13.80 -11.20
C ALA A 71 -3.04 12.91 -9.95
N LEU A 72 -2.39 13.39 -8.87
CA LEU A 72 -2.29 12.67 -7.61
C LEU A 72 -3.65 12.43 -6.97
N ARG A 73 -4.52 13.45 -6.98
CA ARG A 73 -5.90 13.34 -6.50
C ARG A 73 -6.68 12.28 -7.30
N ALA A 74 -6.67 12.37 -8.62
CA ALA A 74 -7.35 11.42 -9.50
C ALA A 74 -6.86 9.97 -9.26
N LEU A 75 -5.56 9.78 -9.03
CA LEU A 75 -4.98 8.48 -8.70
C LEU A 75 -5.52 7.94 -7.37
N CYS A 76 -5.51 8.75 -6.31
CA CYS A 76 -6.01 8.36 -5.00
C CYS A 76 -7.52 8.03 -5.02
N GLU A 77 -8.32 8.85 -5.71
CA GLU A 77 -9.77 8.67 -5.79
C GLU A 77 -10.15 7.46 -6.65
N THR A 78 -9.42 7.19 -7.73
CA THR A 78 -9.71 6.09 -8.66
C THR A 78 -9.28 4.75 -8.10
N TYR A 79 -8.04 4.62 -7.64
CA TYR A 79 -7.45 3.34 -7.26
C TYR A 79 -7.50 3.07 -5.75
N LYS A 80 -7.65 4.11 -4.92
CA LYS A 80 -7.72 4.03 -3.45
C LYS A 80 -6.58 3.17 -2.86
N PRO A 81 -5.32 3.38 -3.28
CA PRO A 81 -4.21 2.50 -2.93
C PRO A 81 -3.87 2.57 -1.44
N GLY A 82 -3.38 1.45 -0.89
CA GLY A 82 -2.89 1.38 0.49
C GLY A 82 -1.50 2.01 0.65
N GLY A 83 -0.76 2.18 -0.43
CA GLY A 83 0.55 2.79 -0.41
C GLY A 83 1.00 3.37 -1.74
N MET A 84 2.02 4.20 -1.66
CA MET A 84 2.64 4.85 -2.81
C MET A 84 4.15 4.89 -2.63
N MET A 85 4.89 4.47 -3.64
CA MET A 85 6.33 4.65 -3.70
C MET A 85 6.64 6.04 -4.28
N ALA A 86 7.26 6.88 -3.47
CA ALA A 86 7.78 8.16 -3.91
C ALA A 86 9.10 7.97 -4.68
N ARG A 87 9.31 8.81 -5.69
CA ARG A 87 10.57 8.90 -6.42
C ARG A 87 11.32 10.14 -5.98
N MET A 88 12.62 10.17 -6.22
CA MET A 88 13.46 11.31 -5.89
C MET A 88 12.92 12.61 -6.50
N LEU A 89 12.67 13.60 -5.66
CA LEU A 89 12.17 14.93 -5.99
C LEU A 89 12.94 15.97 -5.16
N PRO A 90 12.97 17.24 -5.57
CA PRO A 90 13.40 18.33 -4.69
C PRO A 90 12.59 18.32 -3.39
N LEU A 91 13.20 18.72 -2.26
CA LEU A 91 12.60 18.63 -0.93
C LEU A 91 11.18 19.23 -0.86
N GLU A 92 11.00 20.45 -1.36
CA GLU A 92 9.69 21.12 -1.33
C GLU A 92 8.63 20.37 -2.13
N GLU A 93 9.04 19.78 -3.25
CA GLU A 93 8.16 19.02 -4.12
C GLU A 93 7.81 17.67 -3.48
N ALA A 94 8.77 16.97 -2.89
CA ALA A 94 8.55 15.74 -2.12
C ALA A 94 7.57 15.95 -0.96
N CYS A 95 7.69 17.09 -0.24
CA CYS A 95 6.74 17.47 0.81
C CYS A 95 5.33 17.71 0.26
N ARG A 96 5.21 18.44 -0.87
CA ARG A 96 3.91 18.69 -1.52
C ARG A 96 3.25 17.40 -1.97
N VAL A 97 3.99 16.52 -2.64
CA VAL A 97 3.50 15.21 -3.11
C VAL A 97 3.02 14.37 -1.93
N SER A 98 3.83 14.24 -0.88
CA SER A 98 3.47 13.46 0.31
C SER A 98 2.21 14.00 0.98
N ASN A 99 2.11 15.33 1.13
CA ASN A 99 0.93 15.97 1.70
C ASN A 99 -0.32 15.77 0.83
N ALA A 100 -0.19 15.89 -0.49
CA ALA A 100 -1.29 15.66 -1.43
C ALA A 100 -1.79 14.22 -1.37
N LEU A 101 -0.89 13.23 -1.36
CA LEU A 101 -1.23 11.82 -1.23
C LEU A 101 -2.00 11.55 0.07
N GLN A 102 -1.55 12.08 1.21
CA GLN A 102 -2.27 11.93 2.48
C GLN A 102 -3.61 12.66 2.49
N LYS A 103 -3.67 13.86 1.91
CA LYS A 103 -4.90 14.69 1.83
C LYS A 103 -6.03 14.01 1.06
N TYR A 104 -5.69 13.33 -0.05
CA TYR A 104 -6.67 12.70 -0.93
C TYR A 104 -6.91 11.22 -0.63
N SER A 105 -6.22 10.65 0.35
CA SER A 105 -6.43 9.28 0.79
C SER A 105 -7.44 9.23 1.94
N LYS A 106 -8.48 8.41 1.80
CA LYS A 106 -9.48 8.18 2.86
C LYS A 106 -8.87 7.51 4.09
N ILE A 107 -7.92 6.61 3.86
CA ILE A 107 -7.16 5.91 4.89
C ILE A 107 -5.70 6.39 4.77
N PRO A 108 -5.01 6.70 5.88
CA PRO A 108 -3.62 7.12 5.83
C PRO A 108 -2.76 6.18 5.00
N MET A 109 -2.10 6.74 3.98
CA MET A 109 -1.35 5.98 3.00
C MET A 109 0.06 5.66 3.50
N LEU A 110 0.56 4.46 3.22
CA LEU A 110 1.97 4.13 3.41
C LEU A 110 2.80 4.72 2.28
N ILE A 111 3.79 5.54 2.63
CA ILE A 111 4.71 6.13 1.65
C ILE A 111 6.07 5.44 1.80
N SER A 112 6.60 4.90 0.70
CA SER A 112 7.92 4.29 0.63
C SER A 112 8.80 4.99 -0.38
N ALA A 113 10.10 4.79 -0.28
CA ALA A 113 11.09 5.23 -1.26
C ALA A 113 12.29 4.28 -1.26
N ASN A 114 13.21 4.46 -2.20
CA ASN A 114 14.44 3.69 -2.29
C ASN A 114 15.52 4.38 -1.43
N PHE A 115 15.78 3.84 -0.25
CA PHE A 115 16.76 4.39 0.70
C PHE A 115 18.05 3.59 0.80
N GLU A 116 18.26 2.61 -0.07
CA GLU A 116 19.42 1.72 -0.02
C GLU A 116 20.79 2.41 -0.20
N ALA A 117 20.78 3.64 -0.74
CA ALA A 117 22.00 4.45 -0.86
C ALA A 117 21.96 5.71 0.01
N GLY A 118 20.85 5.97 0.70
CA GLY A 118 20.66 7.13 1.56
C GLY A 118 19.37 7.89 1.31
N GLY A 119 19.25 9.05 1.96
CA GLY A 119 18.06 9.91 1.92
C GLY A 119 17.73 10.49 0.54
N ASP A 120 18.68 10.54 -0.36
CA ASP A 120 18.51 10.99 -1.75
C ASP A 120 17.63 10.07 -2.59
N GLY A 121 17.28 8.90 -2.10
CA GLY A 121 16.30 8.02 -2.74
C GLY A 121 14.88 8.60 -2.79
N MET A 122 14.56 9.56 -1.92
CA MET A 122 13.28 10.28 -1.90
C MET A 122 13.44 11.79 -2.12
N VAL A 123 14.48 12.40 -1.54
CA VAL A 123 14.72 13.84 -1.55
C VAL A 123 16.08 14.11 -2.19
N ALA A 124 16.10 14.90 -3.28
CA ALA A 124 17.31 15.15 -4.06
C ALA A 124 18.45 15.76 -3.24
N GLU A 125 18.12 16.56 -2.21
CA GLU A 125 19.06 17.14 -1.26
C GLU A 125 19.46 16.20 -0.11
N GLY A 126 18.92 14.96 -0.12
CA GLY A 126 19.22 13.94 0.89
C GLY A 126 20.68 13.49 0.84
N THR A 127 21.17 13.02 1.97
CA THR A 127 22.53 12.46 2.05
C THR A 127 22.60 11.14 1.30
N ASN A 128 23.53 11.03 0.36
CA ASN A 128 23.90 9.76 -0.26
C ASN A 128 25.12 9.18 0.48
N VAL A 129 24.99 7.96 0.99
CA VAL A 129 26.05 7.23 1.67
C VAL A 129 26.67 6.13 0.80
N GLY A 130 26.17 5.98 -0.41
CA GLY A 130 26.60 4.99 -1.40
C GLY A 130 25.85 3.65 -1.29
N PRO A 131 25.90 2.85 -2.35
CA PRO A 131 25.26 1.56 -2.38
C PRO A 131 25.90 0.56 -1.41
N ASN A 132 25.14 -0.43 -0.96
CA ASN A 132 25.56 -1.45 0.01
C ASN A 132 26.90 -2.12 -0.33
N MET A 133 27.20 -2.35 -1.62
CA MET A 133 28.50 -2.90 -2.03
C MET A 133 29.67 -1.96 -1.73
N MET A 134 29.48 -0.65 -1.84
CA MET A 134 30.51 0.33 -1.50
C MET A 134 30.81 0.29 -0.02
N ILE A 135 29.78 0.20 0.81
CA ILE A 135 29.94 0.08 2.27
C ILE A 135 30.62 -1.24 2.65
N ALA A 136 30.21 -2.35 2.04
CA ALA A 136 30.85 -3.65 2.25
C ALA A 136 32.34 -3.63 1.86
N ALA A 137 32.71 -2.89 0.81
CA ALA A 137 34.09 -2.75 0.37
C ALA A 137 34.99 -2.01 1.40
N THR A 138 34.43 -1.29 2.37
CA THR A 138 35.22 -0.68 3.47
C THR A 138 35.77 -1.71 4.43
N GLY A 139 35.21 -2.93 4.48
CA GLY A 139 35.58 -3.99 5.41
C GLY A 139 35.25 -3.71 6.87
N ASP A 140 34.55 -2.60 7.16
CA ASP A 140 34.17 -2.20 8.51
C ASP A 140 32.65 -2.29 8.70
N PRO A 141 32.15 -3.26 9.53
CA PRO A 141 30.73 -3.42 9.82
C PRO A 141 30.07 -2.19 10.46
N GLU A 142 30.86 -1.33 11.12
CA GLU A 142 30.33 -0.10 11.72
C GLU A 142 29.82 0.90 10.68
N ASN A 143 30.42 0.93 9.49
CA ASN A 143 29.93 1.75 8.39
C ASN A 143 28.54 1.31 7.93
N ALA A 144 28.26 0.01 7.91
CA ALA A 144 26.92 -0.51 7.60
C ALA A 144 25.87 -0.18 8.69
N ARG A 145 26.31 -0.02 9.94
CA ARG A 145 25.42 0.36 11.06
C ARG A 145 25.06 1.85 11.02
N ARG A 146 25.92 2.68 10.43
CA ARG A 146 25.73 4.13 10.32
C ARG A 146 24.92 4.54 9.09
N GLN A 147 24.75 3.65 8.13
CA GLN A 147 23.89 3.82 6.96
C GLN A 147 22.42 3.76 7.35
#